data_175a5a61b071c1cb6b1680dcf2b5294a
#
_entry.id   175a5a61b071c1cb6b1680dcf2b5294a
#
_cell.length_a   1.000
_cell.length_b   1.000
_cell.length_c   1.000
_cell.angle_alpha   90.00
_cell.angle_beta   90.00
_cell.angle_gamma   90.00
#
_symmetry.space_group_name_H-M   'P 1'
#
loop_
_entity.id
_entity.type
_entity.pdbx_description
1 polymer ?
#
loop_
_entity_poly.entity_id
_entity_poly.type
_entity_poly.pdbx_seq_one_letter_code
_entity_poly.pdbx_strand_id
1 'polypeptide(L)'
;TSQVLQQIASSLDSGHPERGFSSGELIQSIRRNIRSRESHLLLILDEVDVLVRRDNSDLIYKLLRIDEDKEGEGTLSLIMVSQEDSLFTLFESAIKSRLGESNILRMRPYVSSELVEIARQRYEASCRPNSVSDGVLDKIGIFAEESGGDARMAIELLDRAIGGAEKEGREKVTEDDVVPSNSRSASVEPNQVDGLKMHQKLVLLGICRRLKRAEEISSGDASKLYELVCEENNEAPKGYTTFWKYLKHLESEGLIVSRASSTNRGRGRTRYITMPNSVPAVIGSRIENELLRR
;
A
#
# COMPACT_ATOMS: atom_id res chain seq x y z
N THR A 1 9.53 15.69 -10.36
CA THR A 1 9.52 15.87 -11.84
C THR A 1 10.85 15.50 -12.48
N SER A 2 11.98 16.15 -12.13
CA SER A 2 13.28 15.94 -12.81
C SER A 2 13.79 14.50 -12.73
N GLN A 3 13.63 13.82 -11.61
CA GLN A 3 14.05 12.42 -11.46
C GLN A 3 13.33 11.47 -12.45
N VAL A 4 12.01 11.63 -12.62
CA VAL A 4 11.24 10.81 -13.55
C VAL A 4 11.65 11.08 -15.00
N LEU A 5 11.81 12.35 -15.37
CA LEU A 5 12.31 12.74 -16.70
C LEU A 5 13.72 12.19 -16.97
N GLN A 6 14.60 12.23 -15.97
CA GLN A 6 15.94 11.64 -16.06
C GLN A 6 15.86 10.13 -16.30
N GLN A 7 15.00 9.41 -15.59
CA GLN A 7 14.82 7.98 -15.76
C GLN A 7 14.28 7.63 -17.16
N ILE A 8 13.34 8.40 -17.68
CA ILE A 8 12.85 8.24 -19.05
C ILE A 8 13.98 8.47 -20.07
N ALA A 9 14.74 9.56 -19.90
CA ALA A 9 15.85 9.88 -20.81
C ALA A 9 16.92 8.77 -20.81
N SER A 10 17.31 8.28 -19.61
CA SER A 10 18.29 7.19 -19.47
C SER A 10 17.79 5.85 -20.02
N SER A 11 16.48 5.59 -19.96
CA SER A 11 15.89 4.39 -20.58
C SER A 11 15.93 4.43 -22.09
N LEU A 12 15.81 5.62 -22.68
CA LEU A 12 15.90 5.83 -24.11
C LEU A 12 17.34 5.89 -24.63
N ASP A 13 18.26 6.36 -23.81
CA ASP A 13 19.68 6.48 -24.13
C ASP A 13 20.53 6.13 -22.92
N SER A 14 21.17 4.95 -22.97
CA SER A 14 22.04 4.44 -21.89
C SER A 14 23.29 5.28 -21.67
N GLY A 15 23.67 6.13 -22.63
CA GLY A 15 24.77 7.09 -22.53
C GLY A 15 24.35 8.47 -22.00
N HIS A 16 23.07 8.66 -21.66
CA HIS A 16 22.58 9.94 -21.18
C HIS A 16 23.19 10.29 -19.80
N PRO A 17 23.81 11.48 -19.63
CA PRO A 17 24.42 11.89 -18.37
C PRO A 17 23.38 11.96 -17.23
N GLU A 18 23.75 11.45 -16.06
CA GLU A 18 22.83 11.38 -14.90
C GLU A 18 22.52 12.73 -14.23
N ARG A 19 23.32 13.77 -14.49
CA ARG A 19 23.21 15.08 -13.81
C ARG A 19 23.50 16.23 -14.77
N GLY A 20 23.01 17.40 -14.39
CA GLY A 20 23.34 18.67 -15.07
C GLY A 20 22.27 19.18 -16.03
N PHE A 21 21.12 18.52 -16.17
CA PHE A 21 20.06 18.92 -17.06
C PHE A 21 18.86 19.52 -16.31
N SER A 22 18.32 20.59 -16.81
CA SER A 22 17.01 21.12 -16.44
C SER A 22 15.88 20.23 -16.96
N SER A 23 14.69 20.34 -16.37
CA SER A 23 13.50 19.58 -16.85
C SER A 23 13.18 19.87 -18.33
N GLY A 24 13.43 21.09 -18.81
CA GLY A 24 13.23 21.45 -20.22
C GLY A 24 14.21 20.76 -21.15
N GLU A 25 15.49 20.70 -20.77
CA GLU A 25 16.53 20.00 -21.55
C GLU A 25 16.28 18.49 -21.58
N LEU A 26 15.83 17.90 -20.47
CA LEU A 26 15.43 16.48 -20.42
C LEU A 26 14.29 16.18 -21.38
N ILE A 27 13.26 17.01 -21.43
CA ILE A 27 12.14 16.84 -22.38
C ILE A 27 12.61 16.95 -23.81
N GLN A 28 13.49 17.90 -24.13
CA GLN A 28 14.06 18.03 -25.48
C GLN A 28 14.91 16.80 -25.82
N SER A 29 15.69 16.28 -24.89
CA SER A 29 16.48 15.06 -25.08
C SER A 29 15.59 13.85 -25.36
N ILE A 30 14.53 13.64 -24.55
CA ILE A 30 13.55 12.57 -24.75
C ILE A 30 12.93 12.67 -26.12
N ARG A 31 12.40 13.84 -26.51
CA ARG A 31 11.81 14.10 -27.84
C ARG A 31 12.78 13.79 -28.97
N ARG A 32 14.04 14.25 -28.88
CA ARG A 32 15.08 14.01 -29.88
C ARG A 32 15.35 12.52 -30.05
N ASN A 33 15.50 11.79 -28.92
CA ASN A 33 15.76 10.36 -28.96
C ASN A 33 14.62 9.57 -29.61
N ILE A 34 13.37 9.89 -29.30
CA ILE A 34 12.22 9.23 -29.91
C ILE A 34 12.17 9.46 -31.40
N ARG A 35 12.35 10.71 -31.84
CA ARG A 35 12.31 11.10 -33.25
C ARG A 35 13.47 10.54 -34.05
N SER A 36 14.69 10.53 -33.51
CA SER A 36 15.86 9.98 -34.20
C SER A 36 15.75 8.48 -34.47
N ARG A 37 14.90 7.78 -33.74
CA ARG A 37 14.63 6.35 -33.88
C ARG A 37 13.36 6.07 -34.72
N GLU A 38 12.70 7.10 -35.22
CA GLU A 38 11.41 6.98 -35.93
C GLU A 38 10.41 6.12 -35.12
N SER A 39 10.39 6.30 -33.79
CA SER A 39 9.61 5.47 -32.88
C SER A 39 8.56 6.30 -32.12
N HIS A 40 7.62 5.61 -31.48
CA HIS A 40 6.60 6.18 -30.61
C HIS A 40 6.78 5.64 -29.21
N LEU A 41 6.81 6.54 -28.21
CA LEU A 41 6.91 6.15 -26.81
C LEU A 41 5.53 5.99 -26.18
N LEU A 42 5.22 4.78 -25.70
CA LEU A 42 4.11 4.56 -24.78
C LEU A 42 4.62 4.63 -23.34
N LEU A 43 4.24 5.66 -22.62
CA LEU A 43 4.62 5.86 -21.23
C LEU A 43 3.45 5.51 -20.31
N ILE A 44 3.66 4.58 -19.38
CA ILE A 44 2.69 4.20 -18.36
C ILE A 44 3.18 4.74 -17.01
N LEU A 45 2.38 5.60 -16.38
CA LEU A 45 2.64 6.13 -15.03
C LEU A 45 1.66 5.48 -14.06
N ASP A 46 2.17 4.60 -13.23
CA ASP A 46 1.40 3.98 -12.13
C ASP A 46 1.45 4.85 -10.88
N GLU A 47 0.41 4.77 -10.04
CA GLU A 47 0.24 5.57 -8.81
C GLU A 47 0.43 7.08 -9.04
N VAL A 48 -0.13 7.58 -10.14
CA VAL A 48 0.06 8.98 -10.57
C VAL A 48 -0.50 10.00 -9.57
N ASP A 49 -1.45 9.61 -8.72
CA ASP A 49 -1.96 10.43 -7.62
C ASP A 49 -0.88 10.83 -6.62
N VAL A 50 0.05 9.93 -6.31
CA VAL A 50 1.22 10.22 -5.45
C VAL A 50 2.12 11.28 -6.08
N LEU A 51 2.32 11.17 -7.41
CA LEU A 51 3.13 12.12 -8.16
C LEU A 51 2.49 13.51 -8.19
N VAL A 52 1.19 13.58 -8.51
CA VAL A 52 0.41 14.82 -8.58
C VAL A 52 0.40 15.56 -7.25
N ARG A 53 0.26 14.86 -6.14
CA ARG A 53 0.29 15.46 -4.81
C ARG A 53 1.64 16.06 -4.43
N ARG A 54 2.74 15.53 -4.99
CA ARG A 54 4.10 16.02 -4.73
C ARG A 54 4.50 17.17 -5.63
N ASP A 55 4.19 17.11 -6.91
CA ASP A 55 4.73 17.96 -7.97
C ASP A 55 3.68 18.88 -8.64
N ASN A 56 2.47 18.99 -8.07
CA ASN A 56 1.37 19.83 -8.61
C ASN A 56 1.11 19.60 -10.11
N SER A 57 1.21 18.38 -10.60
CA SER A 57 0.97 18.01 -12.01
C SER A 57 1.99 18.57 -13.03
N ASP A 58 3.08 19.22 -12.63
CA ASP A 58 4.07 19.84 -13.54
C ASP A 58 4.66 18.82 -14.53
N LEU A 59 4.98 17.60 -14.06
CA LEU A 59 5.46 16.55 -14.96
C LEU A 59 4.43 16.18 -16.03
N ILE A 60 3.18 15.98 -15.63
CA ILE A 60 2.10 15.59 -16.54
C ILE A 60 1.85 16.68 -17.55
N TYR A 61 1.81 17.95 -17.12
CA TYR A 61 1.69 19.10 -17.99
C TYR A 61 2.79 19.14 -19.05
N LYS A 62 4.05 18.92 -18.67
CA LYS A 62 5.20 18.90 -19.57
C LYS A 62 5.16 17.74 -20.56
N LEU A 63 4.76 16.55 -20.10
CA LEU A 63 4.64 15.37 -20.98
C LEU A 63 3.53 15.54 -22.00
N LEU A 64 2.37 16.06 -21.61
CA LEU A 64 1.25 16.33 -22.52
C LEU A 64 1.56 17.40 -23.56
N ARG A 65 2.59 18.20 -23.36
CA ARG A 65 3.05 19.27 -24.27
C ARG A 65 4.30 18.90 -25.06
N ILE A 66 4.76 17.67 -24.96
CA ILE A 66 6.04 17.27 -25.56
C ILE A 66 6.11 17.53 -27.07
N ASP A 67 4.98 17.48 -27.76
CA ASP A 67 4.87 17.65 -29.22
C ASP A 67 4.23 18.97 -29.68
N GLU A 68 3.85 19.88 -28.77
CA GLU A 68 3.11 21.11 -29.11
C GLU A 68 3.83 22.05 -30.09
N ASP A 69 5.15 22.10 -30.05
CA ASP A 69 5.92 23.10 -30.80
C ASP A 69 6.31 22.66 -32.23
N LYS A 70 5.77 21.55 -32.73
CA LYS A 70 6.14 21.01 -34.04
C LYS A 70 4.99 20.37 -34.77
N GLU A 71 4.90 20.62 -36.10
CA GLU A 71 4.05 19.88 -37.00
C GLU A 71 4.55 18.45 -37.16
N GLY A 72 3.64 17.48 -37.20
CA GLY A 72 3.92 16.07 -37.42
C GLY A 72 3.13 15.16 -36.48
N GLU A 73 3.36 13.86 -36.61
CA GLU A 73 2.76 12.84 -35.73
C GLU A 73 3.28 12.95 -34.29
N GLY A 74 2.39 12.72 -33.33
CA GLY A 74 2.76 12.70 -31.91
C GLY A 74 3.79 11.62 -31.60
N THR A 75 4.74 11.93 -30.73
CA THR A 75 5.83 11.00 -30.37
C THR A 75 5.57 10.25 -29.06
N LEU A 76 4.56 10.67 -28.28
CA LEU A 76 4.27 10.14 -26.94
C LEU A 76 2.79 9.82 -26.78
N SER A 77 2.48 8.63 -26.27
CA SER A 77 1.20 8.29 -25.66
C SER A 77 1.38 8.10 -24.15
N LEU A 78 0.44 8.63 -23.37
CA LEU A 78 0.50 8.59 -21.91
C LEU A 78 -0.69 7.81 -21.35
N ILE A 79 -0.41 6.76 -20.57
CA ILE A 79 -1.39 6.06 -19.75
C ILE A 79 -1.09 6.37 -18.30
N MET A 80 -2.10 6.83 -17.58
CA MET A 80 -2.00 7.13 -16.15
C MET A 80 -2.90 6.21 -15.35
N VAL A 81 -2.36 5.55 -14.33
CA VAL A 81 -3.08 4.66 -13.42
C VAL A 81 -3.14 5.30 -12.04
N SER A 82 -4.33 5.33 -11.44
CA SER A 82 -4.57 5.87 -10.10
C SER A 82 -5.57 5.03 -9.35
N GLN A 83 -5.41 4.96 -8.04
CA GLN A 83 -6.39 4.37 -7.13
C GLN A 83 -7.48 5.38 -6.71
N GLU A 84 -7.34 6.67 -7.07
CA GLU A 84 -8.26 7.73 -6.66
C GLU A 84 -9.18 8.16 -7.80
N ASP A 85 -10.47 7.92 -7.65
CA ASP A 85 -11.49 8.41 -8.59
C ASP A 85 -11.48 9.93 -8.73
N SER A 86 -11.09 10.63 -7.67
CA SER A 86 -11.03 12.08 -7.64
C SER A 86 -9.80 12.69 -8.33
N LEU A 87 -8.84 11.89 -8.79
CA LEU A 87 -7.59 12.39 -9.38
C LEU A 87 -7.84 13.42 -10.48
N PHE A 88 -8.80 13.15 -11.38
CA PHE A 88 -9.12 14.06 -12.48
C PHE A 88 -9.54 15.44 -11.99
N THR A 89 -10.18 15.54 -10.82
CA THR A 89 -10.61 16.83 -10.24
C THR A 89 -9.43 17.67 -9.76
N LEU A 90 -8.31 17.03 -9.41
CA LEU A 90 -7.10 17.69 -8.93
C LEU A 90 -6.30 18.38 -10.04
N PHE A 91 -6.52 17.97 -11.30
CA PHE A 91 -5.84 18.58 -12.43
C PHE A 91 -6.35 19.97 -12.75
N GLU A 92 -5.44 20.84 -13.21
CA GLU A 92 -5.79 22.14 -13.77
C GLU A 92 -6.58 22.01 -15.08
N SER A 93 -7.34 23.04 -15.43
CA SER A 93 -8.20 23.05 -16.63
C SER A 93 -7.43 22.76 -17.93
N ALA A 94 -6.19 23.22 -18.04
CA ALA A 94 -5.32 22.96 -19.20
C ALA A 94 -4.99 21.48 -19.38
N ILE A 95 -4.78 20.74 -18.28
CA ILE A 95 -4.53 19.30 -18.31
C ILE A 95 -5.82 18.54 -18.60
N LYS A 96 -6.93 18.92 -17.92
CA LYS A 96 -8.26 18.32 -18.12
C LYS A 96 -8.71 18.38 -19.57
N SER A 97 -8.54 19.54 -20.19
CA SER A 97 -8.91 19.75 -21.59
C SER A 97 -8.15 18.83 -22.57
N ARG A 98 -6.86 18.52 -22.26
CA ARG A 98 -6.04 17.63 -23.08
C ARG A 98 -6.34 16.17 -22.84
N LEU A 99 -6.56 15.78 -21.60
CA LEU A 99 -6.86 14.40 -21.26
C LEU A 99 -8.24 13.98 -21.80
N GLY A 100 -9.22 14.88 -21.70
CA GLY A 100 -10.61 14.60 -22.09
C GLY A 100 -11.29 13.61 -21.14
N GLU A 101 -12.52 13.89 -20.75
CA GLU A 101 -13.29 13.00 -19.85
C GLU A 101 -13.62 11.64 -20.51
N SER A 102 -13.71 11.60 -21.83
CA SER A 102 -13.96 10.37 -22.59
C SER A 102 -12.81 9.36 -22.54
N ASN A 103 -11.62 9.82 -22.16
CA ASN A 103 -10.43 8.98 -22.05
C ASN A 103 -10.21 8.40 -20.65
N ILE A 104 -11.20 8.55 -19.76
CA ILE A 104 -11.15 7.99 -18.41
C ILE A 104 -11.80 6.61 -18.40
N LEU A 105 -11.00 5.58 -18.14
CA LEU A 105 -11.48 4.22 -17.93
C LEU A 105 -11.58 3.95 -16.42
N ARG A 106 -12.80 3.70 -15.94
CA ARG A 106 -13.02 3.29 -14.55
C ARG A 106 -13.05 1.78 -14.46
N MET A 107 -12.12 1.23 -13.66
CA MET A 107 -12.08 -0.20 -13.35
C MET A 107 -12.91 -0.45 -12.09
N ARG A 108 -13.88 -1.36 -12.18
CA ARG A 108 -14.63 -1.81 -10.99
C ARG A 108 -13.86 -2.89 -10.23
N PRO A 109 -14.13 -3.07 -8.93
CA PRO A 109 -13.66 -4.24 -8.20
C PRO A 109 -14.13 -5.55 -8.89
N TYR A 110 -13.34 -6.60 -8.75
CA TYR A 110 -13.72 -7.92 -9.23
C TYR A 110 -14.86 -8.50 -8.38
N VAL A 111 -15.77 -9.23 -9.02
CA VAL A 111 -16.78 -10.04 -8.34
C VAL A 111 -16.24 -11.44 -8.05
N SER A 112 -16.91 -12.19 -7.16
CA SER A 112 -16.46 -13.51 -6.71
C SER A 112 -16.13 -14.46 -7.85
N SER A 113 -16.97 -14.55 -8.88
CA SER A 113 -16.73 -15.45 -10.02
C SER A 113 -15.46 -15.10 -10.82
N GLU A 114 -15.12 -13.83 -10.94
CA GLU A 114 -13.88 -13.38 -11.59
C GLU A 114 -12.67 -13.70 -10.73
N LEU A 115 -12.79 -13.55 -9.40
CA LEU A 115 -11.73 -13.87 -8.45
C LEU A 115 -11.46 -15.38 -8.37
N VAL A 116 -12.51 -16.20 -8.46
CA VAL A 116 -12.40 -17.67 -8.62
C VAL A 116 -11.60 -18.01 -9.87
N GLU A 117 -11.90 -17.39 -11.00
CA GLU A 117 -11.19 -17.65 -12.26
C GLU A 117 -9.72 -17.19 -12.19
N ILE A 118 -9.43 -16.07 -11.57
CA ILE A 118 -8.06 -15.59 -11.33
C ILE A 118 -7.29 -16.59 -10.45
N ALA A 119 -7.90 -17.05 -9.36
CA ALA A 119 -7.30 -18.06 -8.48
C ALA A 119 -7.08 -19.39 -9.19
N ARG A 120 -8.04 -19.84 -10.03
CA ARG A 120 -7.95 -21.03 -10.86
C ARG A 120 -6.76 -20.99 -11.81
N GLN A 121 -6.61 -19.91 -12.57
CA GLN A 121 -5.49 -19.73 -13.50
C GLN A 121 -4.13 -19.78 -12.78
N ARG A 122 -4.06 -19.21 -11.58
CA ARG A 122 -2.83 -19.28 -10.76
C ARG A 122 -2.56 -20.68 -10.25
N TYR A 123 -3.58 -21.37 -9.77
CA TYR A 123 -3.50 -22.76 -9.34
C TYR A 123 -3.00 -23.67 -10.46
N GLU A 124 -3.64 -23.60 -11.64
CA GLU A 124 -3.29 -24.43 -12.79
C GLU A 124 -1.85 -24.18 -13.30
N ALA A 125 -1.38 -22.94 -13.21
CA ALA A 125 -0.03 -22.58 -13.64
C ALA A 125 1.08 -22.99 -12.67
N SER A 126 0.76 -23.22 -11.37
CA SER A 126 1.78 -23.30 -10.32
C SER A 126 1.71 -24.56 -9.45
N CYS A 127 0.60 -25.30 -9.48
CA CYS A 127 0.35 -26.39 -8.53
C CYS A 127 0.16 -27.74 -9.22
N ARG A 128 0.18 -28.81 -8.40
CA ARG A 128 -0.13 -30.16 -8.89
C ARG A 128 -1.61 -30.28 -9.24
N PRO A 129 -1.97 -30.95 -10.35
CA PRO A 129 -3.37 -31.18 -10.69
C PRO A 129 -4.14 -31.86 -9.54
N ASN A 130 -5.38 -31.43 -9.32
CA ASN A 130 -6.29 -31.96 -8.29
C ASN A 130 -5.85 -31.74 -6.82
N SER A 131 -4.90 -30.85 -6.56
CA SER A 131 -4.51 -30.46 -5.19
C SER A 131 -5.46 -29.43 -4.56
N VAL A 132 -6.20 -28.66 -5.38
CA VAL A 132 -7.18 -27.67 -4.94
C VAL A 132 -8.52 -27.99 -5.59
N SER A 133 -9.60 -28.08 -4.81
CA SER A 133 -10.95 -28.33 -5.30
C SER A 133 -11.67 -27.03 -5.68
N ASP A 134 -12.75 -27.15 -6.48
CA ASP A 134 -13.60 -26.00 -6.84
C ASP A 134 -14.17 -25.30 -5.59
N GLY A 135 -14.60 -26.06 -4.56
CA GLY A 135 -15.09 -25.48 -3.30
C GLY A 135 -14.07 -24.60 -2.59
N VAL A 136 -12.79 -24.94 -2.65
CA VAL A 136 -11.69 -24.09 -2.12
C VAL A 136 -11.60 -22.81 -2.92
N LEU A 137 -11.63 -22.87 -4.25
CA LEU A 137 -11.58 -21.71 -5.13
C LEU A 137 -12.80 -20.78 -4.95
N ASP A 138 -13.99 -21.36 -4.83
CA ASP A 138 -15.23 -20.63 -4.56
C ASP A 138 -15.16 -19.85 -3.24
N LYS A 139 -14.64 -20.49 -2.19
CA LYS A 139 -14.45 -19.85 -0.88
C LYS A 139 -13.44 -18.72 -0.94
N ILE A 140 -12.34 -18.88 -1.69
CA ILE A 140 -11.36 -17.81 -1.95
C ILE A 140 -12.03 -16.64 -2.65
N GLY A 141 -12.82 -16.88 -3.69
CA GLY A 141 -13.53 -15.84 -4.43
C GLY A 141 -14.47 -15.03 -3.55
N ILE A 142 -15.26 -15.71 -2.69
CA ILE A 142 -16.17 -15.06 -1.74
C ILE A 142 -15.40 -14.15 -0.77
N PHE A 143 -14.35 -14.66 -0.14
CA PHE A 143 -13.58 -13.87 0.83
C PHE A 143 -12.81 -12.71 0.21
N ALA A 144 -12.32 -12.88 -1.01
CA ALA A 144 -11.65 -11.80 -1.72
C ALA A 144 -12.64 -10.70 -2.17
N GLU A 145 -13.88 -11.06 -2.55
CA GLU A 145 -14.94 -10.09 -2.85
C GLU A 145 -15.36 -9.32 -1.60
N GLU A 146 -15.60 -9.98 -0.49
CA GLU A 146 -15.92 -9.36 0.81
C GLU A 146 -14.80 -8.42 1.30
N SER A 147 -13.55 -8.69 0.89
CA SER A 147 -12.38 -7.87 1.20
C SER A 147 -12.16 -6.68 0.23
N GLY A 148 -13.10 -6.43 -0.66
CA GLY A 148 -13.08 -5.29 -1.59
C GLY A 148 -12.82 -5.66 -3.05
N GLY A 149 -12.89 -6.94 -3.43
CA GLY A 149 -12.76 -7.39 -4.82
C GLY A 149 -11.34 -7.29 -5.37
N ASP A 150 -10.33 -7.53 -4.54
CA ASP A 150 -8.91 -7.44 -4.90
C ASP A 150 -8.36 -8.81 -5.37
N ALA A 151 -7.87 -8.85 -6.60
CA ALA A 151 -7.24 -10.04 -7.18
C ALA A 151 -5.98 -10.49 -6.42
N ARG A 152 -5.21 -9.55 -5.85
CA ARG A 152 -4.03 -9.88 -5.02
C ARG A 152 -4.44 -10.64 -3.78
N MET A 153 -5.56 -10.25 -3.15
CA MET A 153 -6.13 -10.96 -2.01
C MET A 153 -6.50 -12.40 -2.36
N ALA A 154 -7.14 -12.63 -3.51
CA ALA A 154 -7.48 -13.97 -3.95
C ALA A 154 -6.24 -14.86 -4.14
N ILE A 155 -5.17 -14.33 -4.75
CA ILE A 155 -3.90 -15.04 -4.94
C ILE A 155 -3.22 -15.32 -3.59
N GLU A 156 -3.25 -14.36 -2.66
CA GLU A 156 -2.66 -14.51 -1.33
C GLU A 156 -3.40 -15.55 -0.48
N LEU A 157 -4.73 -15.60 -0.56
CA LEU A 157 -5.53 -16.64 0.11
C LEU A 157 -5.20 -18.02 -0.44
N LEU A 158 -5.05 -18.17 -1.74
CA LEU A 158 -4.65 -19.42 -2.38
C LEU A 158 -3.26 -19.86 -1.92
N ASP A 159 -2.27 -18.98 -1.96
CA ASP A 159 -0.89 -19.26 -1.53
C ASP A 159 -0.83 -19.71 -0.06
N ARG A 160 -1.55 -19.02 0.82
CA ARG A 160 -1.63 -19.37 2.24
C ARG A 160 -2.31 -20.73 2.47
N ALA A 161 -3.40 -21.02 1.75
CA ALA A 161 -4.11 -22.28 1.89
C ALA A 161 -3.22 -23.45 1.46
N ILE A 162 -2.51 -23.31 0.35
CA ILE A 162 -1.54 -24.30 -0.14
C ILE A 162 -0.40 -24.48 0.85
N GLY A 163 0.25 -23.39 1.27
CA GLY A 163 1.36 -23.43 2.22
C GLY A 163 0.94 -23.99 3.60
N GLY A 164 -0.32 -23.82 4.00
CA GLY A 164 -0.89 -24.47 5.20
C GLY A 164 -0.96 -25.96 5.06
N ALA A 165 -1.52 -26.47 3.97
CA ALA A 165 -1.62 -27.91 3.69
C ALA A 165 -0.24 -28.57 3.56
N GLU A 166 0.71 -27.92 2.88
CA GLU A 166 2.09 -28.41 2.74
C GLU A 166 2.82 -28.54 4.09
N LYS A 167 2.68 -27.54 4.98
CA LYS A 167 3.27 -27.60 6.34
C LYS A 167 2.74 -28.76 7.17
N GLU A 168 1.51 -29.18 6.91
CA GLU A 168 0.87 -30.33 7.56
C GLU A 168 1.13 -31.66 6.82
N GLY A 169 1.89 -31.64 5.73
CA GLY A 169 2.23 -32.82 4.92
C GLY A 169 1.05 -33.33 4.10
N ARG A 170 0.02 -32.52 3.85
CA ARG A 170 -1.15 -32.85 3.06
C ARG A 170 -0.95 -32.54 1.57
N GLU A 171 -1.38 -33.45 0.72
CA GLU A 171 -1.33 -33.25 -0.76
C GLU A 171 -2.53 -32.46 -1.29
N LYS A 172 -3.59 -32.32 -0.50
CA LYS A 172 -4.83 -31.63 -0.88
C LYS A 172 -5.14 -30.49 0.07
N VAL A 173 -5.52 -29.37 -0.53
CA VAL A 173 -6.06 -28.21 0.18
C VAL A 173 -7.55 -28.43 0.44
N THR A 174 -8.00 -28.08 1.63
CA THR A 174 -9.41 -28.15 2.05
C THR A 174 -9.98 -26.73 2.20
N GLU A 175 -11.30 -26.62 2.28
CA GLU A 175 -11.95 -25.33 2.52
C GLU A 175 -11.57 -24.71 3.87
N ASP A 176 -11.20 -25.53 4.87
CA ASP A 176 -10.77 -25.06 6.19
C ASP A 176 -9.39 -24.37 6.15
N ASP A 177 -8.59 -24.63 5.13
CA ASP A 177 -7.32 -23.94 4.91
C ASP A 177 -7.52 -22.51 4.39
N VAL A 178 -8.68 -22.23 3.78
CA VAL A 178 -9.04 -20.89 3.32
C VAL A 178 -9.58 -20.08 4.50
N VAL A 179 -8.71 -19.31 5.10
CA VAL A 179 -9.05 -18.48 6.25
C VAL A 179 -8.88 -17.01 5.86
N PRO A 180 -9.93 -16.18 6.04
CA PRO A 180 -9.83 -14.74 5.78
C PRO A 180 -8.67 -14.12 6.54
N SER A 181 -8.01 -13.14 5.95
CA SER A 181 -6.88 -12.43 6.59
C SER A 181 -7.23 -11.85 7.97
N ASN A 182 -8.52 -11.61 8.23
CA ASN A 182 -9.02 -11.08 9.50
C ASN A 182 -9.24 -12.15 10.59
N SER A 183 -9.27 -13.45 10.25
CA SER A 183 -9.62 -14.53 11.19
C SER A 183 -8.42 -15.37 11.64
N ARG A 184 -7.37 -15.48 10.81
CA ARG A 184 -6.06 -15.86 11.33
C ARG A 184 -5.29 -14.54 11.47
N SER A 185 -4.99 -14.21 12.72
CA SER A 185 -4.00 -13.18 13.02
C SER A 185 -3.03 -13.07 11.85
N ALA A 186 -3.03 -11.93 11.15
CA ALA A 186 -1.84 -11.55 10.41
C ALA A 186 -0.74 -11.81 11.44
N SER A 187 0.00 -12.88 11.27
CA SER A 187 1.15 -13.15 12.10
C SER A 187 2.06 -11.98 11.79
N VAL A 188 1.96 -10.96 12.64
CA VAL A 188 3.04 -9.97 12.74
C VAL A 188 4.27 -10.84 12.73
N GLU A 189 5.04 -10.75 11.64
CA GLU A 189 6.27 -11.54 11.50
C GLU A 189 6.99 -11.37 12.84
N PRO A 190 7.39 -12.46 13.51
CA PRO A 190 8.08 -12.36 14.79
C PRO A 190 9.15 -11.27 14.80
N ASN A 191 9.80 -11.06 13.67
CA ASN A 191 10.85 -10.09 13.44
C ASN A 191 10.36 -8.62 13.50
N GLN A 192 9.09 -8.30 13.21
CA GLN A 192 8.59 -6.91 13.24
C GLN A 192 8.53 -6.34 14.66
N VAL A 193 8.13 -7.16 15.64
CA VAL A 193 8.09 -6.74 17.05
C VAL A 193 9.48 -6.73 17.65
N ASP A 194 10.32 -7.73 17.31
CA ASP A 194 11.68 -7.86 17.83
C ASP A 194 12.58 -6.70 17.40
N GLY A 195 12.39 -6.18 16.19
CA GLY A 195 13.11 -5.01 15.65
C GLY A 195 12.75 -3.66 16.28
N LEU A 196 11.66 -3.58 17.06
CA LEU A 196 11.23 -2.33 17.67
C LEU A 196 12.16 -1.91 18.82
N LYS A 197 12.42 -0.60 18.91
CA LYS A 197 13.12 0.00 20.05
C LYS A 197 12.25 -0.06 21.31
N MET A 198 12.88 -0.03 22.49
CA MET A 198 12.22 -0.14 23.81
C MET A 198 10.94 0.70 23.90
N HIS A 199 11.03 2.00 23.72
CA HIS A 199 9.87 2.89 23.84
C HIS A 199 8.78 2.64 22.79
N GLN A 200 9.12 2.12 21.61
CA GLN A 200 8.14 1.72 20.60
C GLN A 200 7.37 0.47 21.06
N LYS A 201 8.06 -0.49 21.71
CA LYS A 201 7.43 -1.65 22.36
C LYS A 201 6.49 -1.23 23.49
N LEU A 202 6.91 -0.27 24.33
CA LEU A 202 6.08 0.24 25.43
C LEU A 202 4.82 0.96 24.92
N VAL A 203 4.92 1.76 23.87
CA VAL A 203 3.75 2.39 23.21
C VAL A 203 2.81 1.30 22.65
N LEU A 204 3.34 0.34 21.94
CA LEU A 204 2.56 -0.75 21.35
C LEU A 204 1.89 -1.60 22.43
N LEU A 205 2.58 -1.89 23.53
CA LEU A 205 2.02 -2.63 24.67
C LEU A 205 0.83 -1.89 25.31
N GLY A 206 0.93 -0.57 25.52
CA GLY A 206 -0.17 0.25 26.02
C GLY A 206 -1.40 0.18 25.11
N ILE A 207 -1.19 0.26 23.78
CA ILE A 207 -2.25 0.13 22.78
C ILE A 207 -2.86 -1.28 22.84
N CYS A 208 -2.03 -2.34 22.85
CA CYS A 208 -2.49 -3.73 22.93
C CYS A 208 -3.35 -3.99 24.16
N ARG A 209 -2.97 -3.48 25.33
CA ARG A 209 -3.73 -3.65 26.58
C ARG A 209 -5.14 -3.08 26.49
N ARG A 210 -5.31 -1.93 25.84
CA ARG A 210 -6.62 -1.33 25.62
C ARG A 210 -7.44 -2.10 24.59
N LEU A 211 -6.83 -2.44 23.46
CA LEU A 211 -7.49 -3.10 22.34
C LEU A 211 -7.84 -4.57 22.62
N LYS A 212 -7.37 -5.17 23.73
CA LYS A 212 -7.92 -6.44 24.24
C LYS A 212 -9.41 -6.36 24.61
N ARG A 213 -9.92 -5.16 24.90
CA ARG A 213 -11.29 -4.91 25.43
C ARG A 213 -12.07 -3.82 24.68
N ALA A 214 -11.47 -3.23 23.64
CA ALA A 214 -12.07 -2.15 22.86
C ALA A 214 -11.65 -2.29 21.40
N GLU A 215 -12.46 -1.81 20.47
CA GLU A 215 -12.15 -1.85 19.03
C GLU A 215 -11.16 -0.77 18.62
N GLU A 216 -11.14 0.36 19.33
CA GLU A 216 -10.24 1.48 19.06
C GLU A 216 -9.80 2.19 20.35
N ILE A 217 -8.72 2.96 20.24
CA ILE A 217 -8.22 3.81 21.32
C ILE A 217 -7.91 5.22 20.80
N SER A 218 -8.25 6.27 21.59
CA SER A 218 -7.84 7.63 21.25
C SER A 218 -6.33 7.81 21.42
N SER A 219 -5.71 8.69 20.61
CA SER A 219 -4.29 9.01 20.74
C SER A 219 -3.94 9.61 22.11
N GLY A 220 -4.89 10.32 22.76
CA GLY A 220 -4.72 10.83 24.11
C GLY A 220 -4.66 9.72 25.17
N ASP A 221 -5.57 8.74 25.08
CA ASP A 221 -5.57 7.59 26.00
C ASP A 221 -4.37 6.67 25.73
N ALA A 222 -3.95 6.51 24.47
CA ALA A 222 -2.73 5.77 24.14
C ALA A 222 -1.49 6.40 24.76
N SER A 223 -1.40 7.75 24.80
CA SER A 223 -0.29 8.45 25.50
C SER A 223 -0.30 8.19 27.01
N LYS A 224 -1.47 8.24 27.65
CA LYS A 224 -1.58 7.95 29.09
C LYS A 224 -1.20 6.51 29.41
N LEU A 225 -1.64 5.56 28.61
CA LEU A 225 -1.27 4.15 28.81
C LEU A 225 0.22 3.91 28.55
N TYR A 226 0.82 4.61 27.61
CA TYR A 226 2.27 4.56 27.41
C TYR A 226 3.02 5.05 28.66
N GLU A 227 2.59 6.14 29.28
CA GLU A 227 3.17 6.65 30.52
C GLU A 227 3.10 5.61 31.64
N LEU A 228 1.92 4.99 31.85
CA LEU A 228 1.74 3.90 32.83
C LEU A 228 2.65 2.69 32.55
N VAL A 229 2.73 2.26 31.29
CA VAL A 229 3.59 1.14 30.90
C VAL A 229 5.07 1.48 31.09
N CYS A 230 5.47 2.73 30.89
CA CYS A 230 6.83 3.18 31.21
C CYS A 230 7.13 3.08 32.70
N GLU A 231 6.22 3.56 33.56
CA GLU A 231 6.36 3.46 35.02
C GLU A 231 6.50 2.00 35.50
N GLU A 232 5.65 1.10 34.97
CA GLU A 232 5.70 -0.33 35.29
C GLU A 232 7.04 -0.99 34.92
N ASN A 233 7.73 -0.46 33.90
CA ASN A 233 9.00 -1.00 33.39
C ASN A 233 10.23 -0.17 33.85
N ASN A 234 10.08 0.74 34.81
CA ASN A 234 11.14 1.63 35.30
C ASN A 234 11.81 2.49 34.19
N GLU A 235 11.04 2.87 33.17
CA GLU A 235 11.49 3.72 32.07
C GLU A 235 10.89 5.12 32.19
N ALA A 236 11.66 6.16 31.88
CA ALA A 236 11.17 7.52 31.84
C ALA A 236 10.38 7.79 30.55
N PRO A 237 9.09 8.17 30.61
CA PRO A 237 8.29 8.43 29.41
C PRO A 237 8.90 9.58 28.59
N LYS A 238 8.90 9.43 27.27
CA LYS A 238 9.36 10.48 26.35
C LYS A 238 8.26 11.48 26.10
N GLY A 239 8.63 12.73 25.79
CA GLY A 239 7.68 13.80 25.54
C GLY A 239 6.76 13.53 24.35
N TYR A 240 5.62 14.21 24.33
CA TYR A 240 4.50 14.01 23.40
C TYR A 240 4.91 14.01 21.90
N THR A 241 5.84 14.87 21.49
CA THR A 241 6.35 14.91 20.11
C THR A 241 7.07 13.61 19.75
N THR A 242 7.80 13.01 20.69
CA THR A 242 8.51 11.74 20.50
C THR A 242 7.54 10.57 20.47
N PHE A 243 6.50 10.58 21.33
CA PHE A 243 5.42 9.62 21.30
C PHE A 243 4.74 9.58 19.91
N TRP A 244 4.49 10.73 19.29
CA TRP A 244 3.95 10.81 17.92
C TRP A 244 4.88 10.22 16.87
N LYS A 245 6.20 10.37 17.01
CA LYS A 245 7.16 9.71 16.12
C LYS A 245 7.09 8.20 16.25
N TYR A 246 6.89 7.68 17.47
CA TYR A 246 6.70 6.26 17.70
C TYR A 246 5.40 5.74 17.09
N LEU A 247 4.28 6.45 17.24
CA LEU A 247 3.03 6.08 16.57
C LEU A 247 3.17 6.02 15.05
N LYS A 248 3.79 7.03 14.43
CA LYS A 248 4.03 7.04 13.00
C LYS A 248 4.91 5.87 12.53
N HIS A 249 5.90 5.50 13.33
CA HIS A 249 6.74 4.35 13.00
C HIS A 249 5.96 3.04 13.11
N LEU A 250 5.17 2.84 14.16
CA LEU A 250 4.30 1.68 14.29
C LEU A 250 3.27 1.59 13.15
N GLU A 251 2.78 2.73 12.67
CA GLU A 251 1.89 2.82 11.51
C GLU A 251 2.63 2.47 10.20
N SER A 252 3.87 2.94 10.01
CA SER A 252 4.70 2.58 8.84
C SER A 252 5.11 1.11 8.81
N GLU A 253 5.22 0.46 9.97
CA GLU A 253 5.46 -0.99 10.10
C GLU A 253 4.16 -1.81 9.95
N GLY A 254 3.01 -1.17 9.73
CA GLY A 254 1.73 -1.85 9.56
C GLY A 254 1.15 -2.45 10.85
N LEU A 255 1.72 -2.15 12.02
CA LEU A 255 1.29 -2.68 13.32
C LEU A 255 0.02 -2.01 13.85
N ILE A 256 -0.21 -0.76 13.48
CA ILE A 256 -1.39 0.03 13.84
C ILE A 256 -1.90 0.81 12.64
N VAL A 257 -3.17 1.20 12.69
CA VAL A 257 -3.78 2.16 11.76
C VAL A 257 -4.36 3.31 12.54
N SER A 258 -4.10 4.56 12.13
CA SER A 258 -4.65 5.74 12.79
C SER A 258 -5.58 6.54 11.87
N ARG A 259 -6.79 6.86 12.34
CA ARG A 259 -7.79 7.65 11.62
C ARG A 259 -8.07 8.96 12.34
N ALA A 260 -8.18 10.06 11.60
CA ALA A 260 -8.60 11.34 12.18
C ALA A 260 -10.09 11.30 12.52
N SER A 261 -10.50 11.87 13.67
CA SER A 261 -11.91 12.03 14.00
C SER A 261 -12.60 12.97 13.00
N SER A 262 -13.74 12.52 12.46
CA SER A 262 -14.62 13.34 11.62
C SER A 262 -15.55 14.28 12.43
N THR A 263 -15.59 14.17 13.75
CA THR A 263 -16.46 14.94 14.62
C THR A 263 -15.81 16.26 15.05
N ASN A 264 -16.36 17.34 14.54
CA ASN A 264 -15.95 18.74 14.76
C ASN A 264 -16.50 19.29 16.12
N ARG A 265 -16.31 18.58 17.23
CA ARG A 265 -16.70 19.05 18.58
C ARG A 265 -15.54 18.97 19.55
N GLY A 266 -14.76 20.07 19.60
CA GLY A 266 -13.72 20.25 20.64
C GLY A 266 -12.39 20.78 20.06
N ARG A 267 -11.65 21.55 20.87
CA ARG A 267 -10.28 22.04 20.55
C ARG A 267 -9.32 20.85 20.52
N GLY A 268 -8.85 20.47 19.32
CA GLY A 268 -7.81 19.46 19.10
C GLY A 268 -8.26 18.35 18.14
N ARG A 269 -7.37 17.96 17.20
CA ARG A 269 -7.58 16.81 16.31
C ARG A 269 -7.24 15.52 17.06
N THR A 270 -8.24 14.80 17.54
CA THR A 270 -8.07 13.46 18.12
C THR A 270 -7.94 12.44 16.98
N ARG A 271 -6.96 11.53 17.09
CA ARG A 271 -6.88 10.36 16.22
C ARG A 271 -7.29 9.12 16.99
N TYR A 272 -7.99 8.22 16.32
CA TYR A 272 -8.32 6.88 16.82
C TYR A 272 -7.39 5.85 16.20
N ILE A 273 -6.91 4.95 17.01
CA ILE A 273 -5.91 3.94 16.67
C ILE A 273 -6.57 2.57 16.79
N THR A 274 -6.36 1.73 15.76
CA THR A 274 -6.83 0.35 15.68
C THR A 274 -5.68 -0.57 15.29
N MET A 275 -5.84 -1.88 15.47
CA MET A 275 -4.88 -2.91 15.05
C MET A 275 -5.59 -3.95 14.15
N PRO A 276 -5.93 -3.61 12.91
CA PRO A 276 -6.73 -4.48 12.05
C PRO A 276 -5.96 -5.74 11.59
N ASN A 277 -4.63 -5.67 11.52
CA ASN A 277 -3.77 -6.71 10.98
C ASN A 277 -3.11 -7.59 12.05
N SER A 278 -3.55 -7.51 13.32
CA SER A 278 -2.88 -8.24 14.41
C SER A 278 -3.80 -8.47 15.59
N VAL A 279 -3.52 -9.51 16.37
CA VAL A 279 -4.24 -9.81 17.62
C VAL A 279 -3.56 -9.11 18.77
N PRO A 280 -4.18 -8.05 19.36
CA PRO A 280 -3.57 -7.28 20.44
C PRO A 280 -3.12 -8.14 21.64
N ALA A 281 -3.85 -9.23 21.93
CA ALA A 281 -3.51 -10.15 23.02
C ALA A 281 -2.18 -10.87 22.78
N VAL A 282 -1.93 -11.33 21.54
CA VAL A 282 -0.72 -12.09 21.17
C VAL A 282 0.51 -11.19 21.19
N ILE A 283 0.40 -10.01 20.55
CA ILE A 283 1.49 -9.03 20.52
C ILE A 283 1.81 -8.52 21.94
N GLY A 284 0.78 -8.17 22.71
CA GLY A 284 0.96 -7.71 24.08
C GLY A 284 1.69 -8.74 24.94
N SER A 285 1.26 -10.01 24.91
CA SER A 285 1.93 -11.09 25.68
C SER A 285 3.37 -11.33 25.23
N ARG A 286 3.67 -11.20 23.93
CA ARG A 286 5.05 -11.33 23.43
C ARG A 286 5.95 -10.22 23.98
N ILE A 287 5.49 -8.95 23.92
CA ILE A 287 6.24 -7.82 24.45
C ILE A 287 6.43 -7.98 25.96
N GLU A 288 5.39 -8.34 26.72
CA GLU A 288 5.46 -8.59 28.15
C GLU A 288 6.49 -9.66 28.49
N ASN A 289 6.49 -10.80 27.78
CA ASN A 289 7.48 -11.86 27.98
C ASN A 289 8.92 -11.43 27.66
N GLU A 290 9.12 -10.55 26.68
CA GLU A 290 10.45 -10.02 26.37
C GLU A 290 10.94 -9.04 27.45
N LEU A 291 10.04 -8.21 27.97
CA LEU A 291 10.36 -7.26 29.04
C LEU A 291 10.68 -7.96 30.37
N LEU A 292 10.01 -9.10 30.67
CA LEU A 292 10.28 -9.92 31.87
C LEU A 292 11.62 -10.67 31.80
N ARG A 293 12.22 -10.85 30.63
CA ARG A 293 13.53 -11.53 30.46
C ARG A 293 14.72 -10.60 30.60
N ARG A 294 14.49 -9.33 30.82
CA ARG A 294 15.52 -8.31 31.08
C ARG A 294 15.72 -8.08 32.57
#